data_2b13627f6b12083dc53ee291b1cb5e1b
#
_entry.id   2b13627f6b12083dc53ee291b1cb5e1b
#
_cell.length_a   1.000
_cell.length_b   1.000
_cell.length_c   1.000
_cell.angle_alpha   90.00
_cell.angle_beta   90.00
_cell.angle_gamma   90.00
#
_symmetry.space_group_name_H-M   'P 1'
#
loop_
_entity.id
_entity.type
_entity.pdbx_description
1 polymer ?
#
loop_
_entity_poly.entity_id
_entity_poly.type
_entity_poly.pdbx_seq_one_letter_code
_entity_poly.pdbx_strand_id
1 'polypeptide(L)'
;MRMEDVGRAMEKAGIPGRDAYDLPTSPKRFPDGAWYRMEISGVERPQVLEAVIDESEKRKMPIHRLISVVMGATLLDKAELRDFAQMAAEARMEVILVPGPRAAWDIGRQPYTPEGIISGLRCRGSDALRQVITDIMRCIDLGFRGFLVIDEGLLWLLNEMRKKGDIPEDVIFKVSIYAGHGNAAGGKVLEMLGADTINPVADLTLPQFASIRQAVDMPLDLHIILTESFGGYMRFYEAPDMARVCAPCYFKIEPGPACAATGAALYKPWVSPQMLADWGREKVKYAQIIHEIIQENFPEATMSGVGPADLAIPKP
;
A
#
# COMPACT_ATOMS: atom_id res chain seq x y z
N MET A 1 29.05 -1.20 -2.72
CA MET A 1 29.47 -0.79 -4.11
C MET A 1 28.26 -0.16 -4.77
N ARG A 2 28.33 1.11 -5.11
CA ARG A 2 27.23 1.83 -5.74
C ARG A 2 26.99 1.33 -7.17
N MET A 3 25.75 1.39 -7.66
CA MET A 3 25.37 0.99 -9.04
C MET A 3 26.14 1.79 -10.11
N GLU A 4 26.45 3.06 -9.86
CA GLU A 4 27.29 3.87 -10.75
C GLU A 4 28.70 3.31 -10.92
N ASP A 5 29.30 2.74 -9.90
CA ASP A 5 30.63 2.14 -10.00
C ASP A 5 30.60 0.94 -10.94
N VAL A 6 29.53 0.16 -10.89
CA VAL A 6 29.28 -0.96 -11.81
C VAL A 6 29.02 -0.45 -13.22
N GLY A 7 28.17 0.59 -13.39
CA GLY A 7 27.91 1.21 -14.68
C GLY A 7 29.20 1.71 -15.36
N ARG A 8 30.03 2.42 -14.61
CA ARG A 8 31.36 2.85 -15.11
C ARG A 8 32.28 1.69 -15.52
N ALA A 9 32.20 0.57 -14.82
CA ALA A 9 32.97 -0.63 -15.18
C ALA A 9 32.45 -1.24 -16.50
N MET A 10 31.13 -1.25 -16.72
CA MET A 10 30.51 -1.68 -17.97
C MET A 10 30.91 -0.77 -19.16
N GLU A 11 30.87 0.54 -18.95
CA GLU A 11 31.27 1.54 -19.97
C GLU A 11 32.75 1.38 -20.40
N LYS A 12 33.64 1.09 -19.44
CA LYS A 12 35.05 0.77 -19.76
C LYS A 12 35.20 -0.50 -20.63
N ALA A 13 34.22 -1.40 -20.52
CA ALA A 13 34.15 -2.59 -21.39
C ALA A 13 33.40 -2.36 -22.70
N GLY A 14 33.01 -1.10 -23.00
CA GLY A 14 32.30 -0.73 -24.22
C GLY A 14 30.81 -1.04 -24.21
N ILE A 15 30.23 -1.28 -23.03
CA ILE A 15 28.80 -1.58 -22.84
C ILE A 15 28.14 -0.40 -22.11
N PRO A 16 26.95 0.09 -22.53
CA PRO A 16 26.21 1.11 -21.79
C PRO A 16 26.01 0.70 -20.32
N GLY A 17 26.30 1.62 -19.38
CA GLY A 17 26.18 1.36 -17.94
C GLY A 17 24.73 1.28 -17.43
N ARG A 18 23.78 1.73 -18.23
CA ARG A 18 22.32 1.65 -17.96
C ARG A 18 21.53 1.88 -19.25
N ASP A 19 20.23 1.57 -19.21
CA ASP A 19 19.29 1.91 -20.26
C ASP A 19 19.10 3.44 -20.36
N ALA A 20 18.68 3.91 -21.51
CA ALA A 20 18.50 5.35 -21.79
C ALA A 20 17.17 5.87 -21.19
N TYR A 21 17.18 6.22 -19.91
CA TYR A 21 16.05 6.80 -19.19
C TYR A 21 16.28 8.29 -18.89
N ASP A 22 15.92 9.15 -19.80
CA ASP A 22 15.86 10.60 -19.56
C ASP A 22 14.48 10.97 -19.00
N LEU A 23 14.20 10.55 -17.75
CA LEU A 23 12.93 10.80 -17.06
C LEU A 23 13.06 11.98 -16.10
N PRO A 24 12.06 12.88 -16.07
CA PRO A 24 12.08 14.03 -15.18
C PRO A 24 12.04 13.60 -13.71
N THR A 25 12.80 14.30 -12.89
CA THR A 25 12.67 14.21 -11.43
C THR A 25 11.34 14.81 -11.01
N SER A 26 10.55 14.11 -10.19
CA SER A 26 9.31 14.66 -9.63
C SER A 26 9.61 15.91 -8.80
N PRO A 27 8.89 17.01 -9.00
CA PRO A 27 9.01 18.21 -8.15
C PRO A 27 8.20 18.08 -6.83
N LYS A 28 7.37 17.05 -6.71
CA LYS A 28 6.42 16.89 -5.60
C LYS A 28 7.06 16.16 -4.42
N ARG A 29 6.59 16.49 -3.22
CA ARG A 29 7.04 15.90 -1.95
C ARG A 29 5.85 15.66 -1.03
N PHE A 30 6.07 14.85 0.01
CA PHE A 30 5.18 14.82 1.17
C PHE A 30 5.21 16.16 1.90
N PRO A 31 4.20 16.48 2.76
CA PRO A 31 4.15 17.75 3.49
C PRO A 31 5.37 18.01 4.38
N ASP A 32 6.05 16.98 4.85
CA ASP A 32 7.28 17.05 5.63
C ASP A 32 8.55 17.20 4.76
N GLY A 33 8.40 17.32 3.43
CA GLY A 33 9.48 17.46 2.46
C GLY A 33 10.10 16.13 2.00
N ALA A 34 9.66 15.00 2.53
CA ALA A 34 10.20 13.69 2.18
C ALA A 34 9.77 13.24 0.77
N TRP A 35 10.62 12.40 0.17
CA TRP A 35 10.39 11.82 -1.14
C TRP A 35 9.59 10.53 -1.06
N TYR A 36 9.86 9.72 -0.04
CA TYR A 36 9.25 8.40 0.10
C TYR A 36 8.98 8.01 1.54
N ARG A 37 8.12 7.01 1.66
CA ARG A 37 7.70 6.35 2.91
C ARG A 37 7.66 4.84 2.70
N MET A 38 7.67 4.07 3.78
CA MET A 38 7.56 2.61 3.76
C MET A 38 6.16 2.15 4.14
N GLU A 39 5.62 1.21 3.37
CA GLU A 39 4.34 0.57 3.60
C GLU A 39 4.51 -0.95 3.69
N ILE A 40 4.00 -1.56 4.76
CA ILE A 40 3.96 -3.01 4.94
C ILE A 40 2.51 -3.50 4.85
N SER A 41 2.28 -4.51 4.02
CA SER A 41 0.98 -5.15 3.91
C SER A 41 0.93 -6.48 4.64
N GLY A 42 -0.28 -6.92 5.03
CA GLY A 42 -0.51 -8.22 5.68
C GLY A 42 -0.27 -8.20 7.18
N VAL A 43 -0.60 -7.09 7.84
CA VAL A 43 -0.60 -6.97 9.30
C VAL A 43 -2.03 -7.28 9.79
N GLU A 44 -2.26 -8.55 10.11
CA GLU A 44 -3.62 -9.09 10.21
C GLU A 44 -4.23 -9.07 11.62
N ARG A 45 -3.40 -8.99 12.66
CA ARG A 45 -3.81 -9.08 14.06
C ARG A 45 -2.89 -8.27 14.96
N PRO A 46 -3.30 -7.94 16.21
CA PRO A 46 -2.44 -7.23 17.17
C PRO A 46 -1.07 -7.86 17.36
N GLN A 47 -0.95 -9.21 17.45
CA GLN A 47 0.36 -9.87 17.59
C GLN A 47 1.29 -9.68 16.38
N VAL A 48 0.73 -9.51 15.18
CA VAL A 48 1.51 -9.24 13.97
C VAL A 48 1.98 -7.79 13.97
N LEU A 49 1.12 -6.87 14.43
CA LEU A 49 1.46 -5.46 14.58
C LEU A 49 2.58 -5.28 15.61
N GLU A 50 2.48 -5.92 16.77
CA GLU A 50 3.53 -5.92 17.81
C GLU A 50 4.88 -6.33 17.22
N ALA A 51 4.92 -7.43 16.46
CA ALA A 51 6.14 -7.91 15.83
C ALA A 51 6.74 -6.92 14.81
N VAL A 52 5.90 -6.19 14.10
CA VAL A 52 6.34 -5.13 13.15
C VAL A 52 6.89 -3.93 13.93
N ILE A 53 6.23 -3.51 15.01
CA ILE A 53 6.69 -2.41 15.87
C ILE A 53 8.06 -2.75 16.48
N ASP A 54 8.17 -3.90 17.14
CA ASP A 54 9.43 -4.35 17.77
C ASP A 54 10.59 -4.39 16.78
N GLU A 55 10.36 -4.95 15.58
CA GLU A 55 11.44 -5.06 14.59
C GLU A 55 11.77 -3.69 13.95
N SER A 56 10.78 -2.79 13.81
CA SER A 56 10.97 -1.42 13.36
C SER A 56 11.85 -0.64 14.34
N GLU A 57 11.58 -0.73 15.64
CA GLU A 57 12.39 -0.10 16.70
C GLU A 57 13.80 -0.67 16.76
N LYS A 58 13.93 -2.00 16.76
CA LYS A 58 15.20 -2.71 16.79
C LYS A 58 16.11 -2.32 15.62
N ARG A 59 15.55 -2.17 14.42
CA ARG A 59 16.29 -1.77 13.21
C ARG A 59 16.39 -0.27 13.04
N LYS A 60 15.72 0.52 13.87
CA LYS A 60 15.57 1.97 13.70
C LYS A 60 15.07 2.32 12.30
N MET A 61 14.15 1.50 11.78
CA MET A 61 13.58 1.62 10.44
C MET A 61 12.11 2.04 10.53
N PRO A 62 11.76 3.32 10.30
CA PRO A 62 10.38 3.78 10.35
C PRO A 62 9.49 3.06 9.33
N ILE A 63 8.38 2.53 9.81
CA ILE A 63 7.27 2.04 8.97
C ILE A 63 6.12 3.03 9.12
N HIS A 64 5.68 3.61 8.02
CA HIS A 64 4.73 4.73 8.04
C HIS A 64 3.30 4.27 7.90
N ARG A 65 3.06 3.22 7.07
CA ARG A 65 1.73 2.75 6.73
C ARG A 65 1.64 1.23 6.75
N LEU A 66 0.51 0.74 7.21
CA LEU A 66 0.17 -0.68 7.27
C LEU A 66 -1.09 -0.94 6.45
N ILE A 67 -1.08 -1.98 5.60
CA ILE A 67 -2.31 -2.54 5.04
C ILE A 67 -2.70 -3.72 5.90
N SER A 68 -3.84 -3.63 6.55
CA SER A 68 -4.21 -4.51 7.64
C SER A 68 -5.54 -5.22 7.38
N VAL A 69 -5.61 -6.42 7.92
CA VAL A 69 -6.79 -7.29 7.85
C VAL A 69 -7.24 -7.53 6.40
N VAL A 70 -6.32 -8.02 5.57
CA VAL A 70 -6.55 -8.27 4.13
C VAL A 70 -7.76 -9.18 3.88
N MET A 71 -8.09 -10.06 4.83
CA MET A 71 -9.30 -10.90 4.79
C MET A 71 -10.61 -10.14 4.99
N GLY A 72 -10.55 -8.92 5.51
CA GLY A 72 -11.68 -8.07 5.83
C GLY A 72 -11.83 -7.82 7.33
N ALA A 73 -11.92 -6.55 7.70
CA ALA A 73 -12.05 -6.11 9.10
C ALA A 73 -13.25 -6.71 9.82
N THR A 74 -14.27 -7.15 9.09
CA THR A 74 -15.44 -7.86 9.62
C THR A 74 -15.08 -9.13 10.45
N LEU A 75 -13.90 -9.72 10.19
CA LEU A 75 -13.44 -10.93 10.87
C LEU A 75 -12.76 -10.68 12.22
N LEU A 76 -12.52 -9.43 12.60
CA LEU A 76 -12.00 -9.06 13.91
C LEU A 76 -13.15 -8.56 14.81
N ASP A 77 -13.12 -8.96 16.08
CA ASP A 77 -14.05 -8.43 17.07
C ASP A 77 -13.67 -7.00 17.50
N LYS A 78 -14.53 -6.38 18.31
CA LYS A 78 -14.32 -4.99 18.74
C LYS A 78 -13.13 -4.82 19.66
N ALA A 79 -12.76 -5.84 20.44
CA ALA A 79 -11.61 -5.78 21.34
C ALA A 79 -10.33 -5.83 20.52
N GLU A 80 -10.21 -6.80 19.61
CA GLU A 80 -9.08 -6.91 18.69
C GLU A 80 -8.85 -5.62 17.88
N LEU A 81 -9.92 -5.01 17.36
CA LEU A 81 -9.82 -3.75 16.59
C LEU A 81 -9.40 -2.57 17.47
N ARG A 82 -9.89 -2.46 18.73
CA ARG A 82 -9.46 -1.40 19.65
C ARG A 82 -7.99 -1.56 20.02
N ASP A 83 -7.57 -2.76 20.37
CA ASP A 83 -6.17 -3.05 20.68
C ASP A 83 -5.27 -2.70 19.50
N PHE A 84 -5.69 -3.08 18.29
CA PHE A 84 -4.95 -2.75 17.07
C PHE A 84 -4.85 -1.23 16.85
N ALA A 85 -5.97 -0.51 16.99
CA ALA A 85 -6.00 0.94 16.83
C ALA A 85 -5.10 1.65 17.86
N GLN A 86 -5.16 1.22 19.13
CA GLN A 86 -4.34 1.76 20.21
C GLN A 86 -2.85 1.55 19.95
N MET A 87 -2.44 0.33 19.62
CA MET A 87 -1.03 0.01 19.35
C MET A 87 -0.50 0.81 18.15
N ALA A 88 -1.27 0.91 17.07
CA ALA A 88 -0.87 1.67 15.89
C ALA A 88 -0.78 3.18 16.17
N ALA A 89 -1.69 3.73 17.01
CA ALA A 89 -1.65 5.12 17.43
C ALA A 89 -0.40 5.43 18.26
N GLU A 90 -0.08 4.57 19.23
CA GLU A 90 1.12 4.70 20.08
C GLU A 90 2.41 4.62 19.25
N ALA A 91 2.46 3.70 18.28
CA ALA A 91 3.58 3.55 17.34
C ALA A 91 3.59 4.64 16.24
N ARG A 92 2.58 5.52 16.19
CA ARG A 92 2.41 6.57 15.19
C ARG A 92 2.41 6.05 13.75
N MET A 93 1.79 4.91 13.52
CA MET A 93 1.65 4.28 12.20
C MET A 93 0.25 4.50 11.64
N GLU A 94 0.16 4.86 10.36
CA GLU A 94 -1.10 4.89 9.63
C GLU A 94 -1.58 3.47 9.37
N VAL A 95 -2.88 3.23 9.54
CA VAL A 95 -3.50 1.94 9.25
C VAL A 95 -4.53 2.09 8.14
N ILE A 96 -4.32 1.37 7.05
CA ILE A 96 -5.29 1.19 5.98
C ILE A 96 -5.96 -0.16 6.18
N LEU A 97 -7.19 -0.15 6.69
CA LEU A 97 -7.98 -1.38 6.83
C LEU A 97 -8.59 -1.80 5.50
N VAL A 98 -8.65 -3.11 5.30
CA VAL A 98 -9.47 -3.70 4.25
C VAL A 98 -10.86 -3.94 4.81
N PRO A 99 -11.91 -3.20 4.37
CA PRO A 99 -13.25 -3.41 4.88
C PRO A 99 -13.86 -4.71 4.32
N GLY A 100 -14.82 -5.26 5.04
CA GLY A 100 -15.62 -6.40 4.61
C GLY A 100 -17.12 -6.07 4.64
N PRO A 101 -17.99 -7.01 4.26
CA PRO A 101 -17.68 -8.25 3.55
C PRO A 101 -17.25 -7.96 2.09
N ARG A 102 -16.30 -8.76 1.60
CA ARG A 102 -15.78 -8.59 0.23
C ARG A 102 -16.55 -9.52 -0.72
N ALA A 103 -17.22 -8.93 -1.71
CA ALA A 103 -18.11 -9.64 -2.65
C ALA A 103 -17.47 -10.90 -3.27
N ALA A 104 -16.18 -10.84 -3.57
CA ALA A 104 -15.43 -11.94 -4.14
C ALA A 104 -15.33 -13.18 -3.26
N TRP A 105 -15.35 -13.02 -1.95
CA TRP A 105 -15.06 -14.08 -0.99
C TRP A 105 -16.31 -14.50 -0.21
N ASP A 106 -17.26 -13.59 -0.08
CA ASP A 106 -18.38 -13.73 0.82
C ASP A 106 -19.69 -14.08 0.10
N ILE A 107 -19.88 -13.60 -1.14
CA ILE A 107 -21.16 -13.72 -1.85
C ILE A 107 -21.06 -14.39 -3.23
N GLY A 108 -19.86 -14.65 -3.74
CA GLY A 108 -19.71 -15.22 -5.08
C GLY A 108 -18.37 -15.85 -5.34
N ARG A 109 -18.36 -16.78 -6.29
CA ARG A 109 -17.17 -17.53 -6.71
C ARG A 109 -16.57 -17.04 -8.03
N GLN A 110 -17.05 -15.94 -8.56
CA GLN A 110 -16.58 -15.40 -9.83
C GLN A 110 -15.07 -15.16 -9.86
N PRO A 111 -14.40 -14.70 -8.77
CA PRO A 111 -12.94 -14.52 -8.75
C PRO A 111 -12.13 -15.80 -8.91
N TYR A 112 -12.77 -16.95 -8.75
CA TYR A 112 -12.13 -18.26 -8.95
C TYR A 112 -12.17 -18.72 -10.43
N THR A 113 -12.71 -17.91 -11.30
CA THR A 113 -12.66 -18.11 -12.77
C THR A 113 -11.65 -17.15 -13.39
N PRO A 114 -10.99 -17.52 -14.49
CA PRO A 114 -10.00 -16.64 -15.15
C PRO A 114 -10.58 -15.27 -15.52
N GLU A 115 -11.83 -15.23 -15.99
CA GLU A 115 -12.52 -14.01 -16.38
C GLU A 115 -13.06 -13.22 -15.19
N GLY A 116 -13.45 -13.92 -14.15
CA GLY A 116 -14.12 -13.35 -12.99
C GLY A 116 -13.19 -12.61 -12.02
N ILE A 117 -11.89 -12.86 -12.07
CA ILE A 117 -10.90 -12.13 -11.24
C ILE A 117 -11.02 -10.63 -11.49
N ILE A 118 -11.28 -10.20 -12.71
CA ILE A 118 -11.37 -8.79 -13.09
C ILE A 118 -12.59 -8.10 -12.46
N SER A 119 -13.73 -8.78 -12.39
CA SER A 119 -15.02 -8.20 -11.95
C SER A 119 -15.43 -8.62 -10.52
N GLY A 120 -14.86 -9.69 -10.00
CA GLY A 120 -15.30 -10.34 -8.79
C GLY A 120 -15.04 -9.55 -7.49
N LEU A 121 -14.17 -8.56 -7.54
CA LEU A 121 -13.84 -7.72 -6.39
C LEU A 121 -14.70 -6.44 -6.30
N ARG A 122 -15.61 -6.24 -7.24
CA ARG A 122 -16.53 -5.09 -7.24
C ARG A 122 -17.74 -5.36 -6.33
N CYS A 123 -18.28 -4.30 -5.74
CA CYS A 123 -19.51 -4.39 -4.97
C CYS A 123 -20.69 -4.73 -5.90
N ARG A 124 -21.52 -5.69 -5.49
CA ARG A 124 -22.67 -6.15 -6.28
C ARG A 124 -23.97 -5.70 -5.64
N GLY A 125 -24.60 -4.73 -6.28
CA GLY A 125 -25.86 -4.17 -5.82
C GLY A 125 -25.73 -3.29 -4.56
N SER A 126 -26.81 -2.65 -4.17
CA SER A 126 -26.85 -1.70 -3.06
C SER A 126 -26.65 -2.35 -1.71
N ASP A 127 -27.03 -3.62 -1.55
CA ASP A 127 -26.84 -4.32 -0.27
C ASP A 127 -25.36 -4.57 0.03
N ALA A 128 -24.57 -4.95 -0.96
CA ALA A 128 -23.12 -5.11 -0.78
C ALA A 128 -22.45 -3.78 -0.44
N LEU A 129 -22.80 -2.68 -1.15
CA LEU A 129 -22.33 -1.34 -0.81
C LEU A 129 -22.67 -0.97 0.64
N ARG A 130 -23.94 -1.15 1.05
CA ARG A 130 -24.40 -0.85 2.41
C ARG A 130 -23.64 -1.65 3.46
N GLN A 131 -23.40 -2.94 3.23
CA GLN A 131 -22.66 -3.80 4.17
C GLN A 131 -21.21 -3.35 4.33
N VAL A 132 -20.49 -3.07 3.23
CA VAL A 132 -19.12 -2.58 3.27
C VAL A 132 -19.03 -1.22 3.97
N ILE A 133 -19.94 -0.29 3.66
CA ILE A 133 -19.99 1.02 4.32
C ILE A 133 -20.28 0.86 5.81
N THR A 134 -21.17 -0.06 6.19
CA THR A 134 -21.45 -0.35 7.61
C THR A 134 -20.19 -0.81 8.34
N ASP A 135 -19.37 -1.67 7.72
CA ASP A 135 -18.12 -2.11 8.35
C ASP A 135 -17.09 -0.98 8.43
N ILE A 136 -17.01 -0.10 7.41
CA ILE A 136 -16.19 1.11 7.45
C ILE A 136 -16.60 2.01 8.63
N MET A 137 -17.89 2.30 8.77
CA MET A 137 -18.41 3.13 9.86
C MET A 137 -18.11 2.52 11.24
N ARG A 138 -18.29 1.19 11.38
CA ARG A 138 -17.89 0.48 12.59
C ARG A 138 -16.42 0.66 12.93
N CYS A 139 -15.54 0.62 11.94
CA CYS A 139 -14.10 0.82 12.14
C CYS A 139 -13.75 2.28 12.45
N ILE A 140 -14.45 3.25 11.83
CA ILE A 140 -14.31 4.68 12.16
C ILE A 140 -14.67 4.93 13.63
N ASP A 141 -15.76 4.34 14.13
CA ASP A 141 -16.19 4.42 15.54
C ASP A 141 -15.16 3.82 16.51
N LEU A 142 -14.31 2.92 16.03
CA LEU A 142 -13.20 2.31 16.78
C LEU A 142 -11.86 3.04 16.59
N GLY A 143 -11.88 4.21 15.93
CA GLY A 143 -10.75 5.10 15.80
C GLY A 143 -9.99 5.02 14.47
N PHE A 144 -10.26 4.09 13.58
CA PHE A 144 -9.55 3.99 12.30
C PHE A 144 -9.86 5.15 11.35
N ARG A 145 -8.88 5.55 10.55
CA ARG A 145 -8.97 6.69 9.62
C ARG A 145 -8.54 6.36 8.19
N GLY A 146 -8.11 5.14 7.89
CA GLY A 146 -7.69 4.74 6.55
C GLY A 146 -8.37 3.47 6.06
N PHE A 147 -8.82 3.46 4.80
CA PHE A 147 -9.54 2.32 4.20
C PHE A 147 -9.08 2.02 2.78
N LEU A 148 -8.92 0.72 2.47
CA LEU A 148 -8.60 0.24 1.13
C LEU A 148 -9.89 0.09 0.31
N VAL A 149 -9.94 0.71 -0.85
CA VAL A 149 -11.08 0.67 -1.76
C VAL A 149 -10.66 0.07 -3.10
N ILE A 150 -11.51 -0.78 -3.67
CA ILE A 150 -11.28 -1.43 -4.97
C ILE A 150 -12.29 -0.93 -6.01
N ASP A 151 -13.50 -0.61 -5.58
CA ASP A 151 -14.63 -0.25 -6.42
C ASP A 151 -14.73 1.28 -6.53
N GLU A 152 -14.70 1.82 -7.74
CA GLU A 152 -14.76 3.27 -7.98
C GLU A 152 -16.11 3.87 -7.58
N GLY A 153 -17.20 3.09 -7.70
CA GLY A 153 -18.52 3.51 -7.24
C GLY A 153 -18.58 3.66 -5.72
N LEU A 154 -17.96 2.71 -5.00
CA LEU A 154 -17.79 2.81 -3.55
C LEU A 154 -16.91 4.02 -3.18
N LEU A 155 -15.80 4.24 -3.88
CA LEU A 155 -14.92 5.39 -3.66
C LEU A 155 -15.68 6.72 -3.79
N TRP A 156 -16.39 6.89 -4.89
CA TRP A 156 -17.20 8.08 -5.12
C TRP A 156 -18.22 8.29 -4.01
N LEU A 157 -18.95 7.24 -3.62
CA LEU A 157 -19.98 7.33 -2.58
C LEU A 157 -19.39 7.70 -1.22
N LEU A 158 -18.28 7.08 -0.82
CA LEU A 158 -17.58 7.39 0.42
C LEU A 158 -17.08 8.83 0.45
N ASN A 159 -16.56 9.33 -0.67
CA ASN A 159 -16.14 10.73 -0.80
C ASN A 159 -17.32 11.71 -0.70
N GLU A 160 -18.48 11.38 -1.31
CA GLU A 160 -19.69 12.19 -1.14
C GLU A 160 -20.18 12.19 0.33
N MET A 161 -20.10 11.07 1.04
CA MET A 161 -20.42 10.99 2.47
C MET A 161 -19.41 11.80 3.30
N ARG A 162 -18.11 11.78 2.96
CA ARG A 162 -17.08 12.60 3.60
C ARG A 162 -17.35 14.10 3.41
N LYS A 163 -17.68 14.53 2.19
CA LYS A 163 -18.05 15.92 1.88
C LYS A 163 -19.30 16.41 2.61
N LYS A 164 -20.23 15.51 2.92
CA LYS A 164 -21.47 15.83 3.65
C LYS A 164 -21.34 15.76 5.17
N GLY A 165 -20.19 15.28 5.66
CA GLY A 165 -19.92 15.12 7.08
C GLY A 165 -20.46 13.83 7.70
N ASP A 166 -20.97 12.89 6.89
CA ASP A 166 -21.35 11.54 7.35
C ASP A 166 -20.13 10.68 7.68
N ILE A 167 -19.00 10.98 7.07
CA ILE A 167 -17.68 10.41 7.36
C ILE A 167 -16.74 11.55 7.77
N PRO A 168 -15.90 11.39 8.82
CA PRO A 168 -14.95 12.41 9.23
C PRO A 168 -14.03 12.86 8.10
N GLU A 169 -13.69 14.14 8.06
CA GLU A 169 -12.86 14.75 7.02
C GLU A 169 -11.46 14.14 6.95
N ASP A 170 -10.93 13.69 8.09
CA ASP A 170 -9.60 13.08 8.24
C ASP A 170 -9.54 11.60 7.86
N VAL A 171 -10.63 11.03 7.38
CA VAL A 171 -10.64 9.66 6.81
C VAL A 171 -10.08 9.68 5.39
N ILE A 172 -9.13 8.79 5.12
CA ILE A 172 -8.52 8.64 3.80
C ILE A 172 -8.92 7.35 3.10
N PHE A 173 -8.97 7.41 1.78
CA PHE A 173 -9.29 6.28 0.90
C PHE A 173 -8.10 5.97 -0.02
N LYS A 174 -7.52 4.79 0.18
CA LYS A 174 -6.46 4.23 -0.66
C LYS A 174 -7.08 3.32 -1.73
N VAL A 175 -6.77 3.57 -2.99
CA VAL A 175 -7.22 2.68 -4.07
C VAL A 175 -6.24 1.54 -4.27
N SER A 176 -6.78 0.32 -4.24
CA SER A 176 -6.02 -0.93 -4.37
C SER A 176 -5.49 -1.16 -5.79
N ILE A 177 -4.37 -1.89 -5.89
CA ILE A 177 -3.86 -2.45 -7.15
C ILE A 177 -4.91 -3.29 -7.89
N TYR A 178 -5.81 -3.96 -7.18
CA TYR A 178 -6.89 -4.75 -7.76
C TYR A 178 -7.97 -3.92 -8.48
N ALA A 179 -7.95 -2.59 -8.36
CA ALA A 179 -8.75 -1.72 -9.21
C ALA A 179 -8.24 -1.69 -10.67
N GLY A 180 -6.98 -2.11 -10.90
CA GLY A 180 -6.42 -2.36 -12.23
C GLY A 180 -6.00 -1.11 -12.99
N HIS A 181 -5.79 0.04 -12.32
CA HIS A 181 -5.39 1.27 -12.99
C HIS A 181 -3.87 1.31 -13.25
N GLY A 182 -3.49 1.58 -14.50
CA GLY A 182 -2.10 1.60 -14.96
C GLY A 182 -1.75 2.75 -15.92
N ASN A 183 -2.55 3.84 -15.95
CA ASN A 183 -2.27 4.98 -16.82
C ASN A 183 -2.66 6.32 -16.18
N ALA A 184 -2.16 7.41 -16.75
CA ALA A 184 -2.33 8.76 -16.25
C ALA A 184 -3.81 9.19 -16.14
N ALA A 185 -4.63 8.86 -17.14
CA ALA A 185 -6.06 9.21 -17.15
C ALA A 185 -6.83 8.47 -16.06
N GLY A 186 -6.54 7.17 -15.86
CA GLY A 186 -7.13 6.38 -14.78
C GLY A 186 -6.76 6.93 -13.40
N GLY A 187 -5.48 7.29 -13.19
CA GLY A 187 -5.04 7.97 -11.98
C GLY A 187 -5.80 9.27 -11.72
N LYS A 188 -5.96 10.10 -12.76
CA LYS A 188 -6.69 11.37 -12.65
C LYS A 188 -8.17 11.18 -12.31
N VAL A 189 -8.82 10.18 -12.89
CA VAL A 189 -10.21 9.84 -12.55
C VAL A 189 -10.34 9.43 -11.09
N LEU A 190 -9.44 8.60 -10.58
CA LEU A 190 -9.48 8.19 -9.17
C LEU A 190 -9.28 9.39 -8.22
N GLU A 191 -8.36 10.30 -8.54
CA GLU A 191 -8.16 11.54 -7.77
C GLU A 191 -9.43 12.40 -7.75
N MET A 192 -10.11 12.56 -8.91
CA MET A 192 -11.38 13.27 -9.01
C MET A 192 -12.51 12.60 -8.21
N LEU A 193 -12.51 11.28 -8.09
CA LEU A 193 -13.48 10.53 -7.30
C LEU A 193 -13.20 10.57 -5.79
N GLY A 194 -12.04 11.14 -5.37
CA GLY A 194 -11.72 11.36 -3.97
C GLY A 194 -10.73 10.35 -3.38
N ALA A 195 -9.93 9.70 -4.22
CA ALA A 195 -8.79 8.92 -3.74
C ALA A 195 -7.73 9.84 -3.12
N ASP A 196 -7.22 9.45 -1.97
CA ASP A 196 -6.13 10.16 -1.29
C ASP A 196 -4.75 9.57 -1.65
N THR A 197 -4.72 8.32 -2.14
CA THR A 197 -3.53 7.64 -2.64
C THR A 197 -3.93 6.47 -3.54
N ILE A 198 -3.10 6.12 -4.51
CA ILE A 198 -3.35 5.00 -5.41
C ILE A 198 -2.20 4.01 -5.45
N ASN A 199 -2.56 2.74 -5.64
CA ASN A 199 -1.63 1.68 -5.95
C ASN A 199 -1.82 1.28 -7.42
N PRO A 200 -1.03 1.83 -8.36
CA PRO A 200 -1.09 1.42 -9.77
C PRO A 200 -0.74 -0.06 -9.92
N VAL A 201 -1.07 -0.65 -11.06
CA VAL A 201 -0.60 -2.00 -11.38
C VAL A 201 0.92 -2.07 -11.30
N ALA A 202 1.43 -3.18 -10.82
CA ALA A 202 2.76 -3.23 -10.23
C ALA A 202 3.90 -3.38 -11.25
N ASP A 203 3.61 -3.92 -12.43
CA ASP A 203 4.56 -4.25 -13.50
C ASP A 203 4.82 -3.09 -14.49
N LEU A 204 4.37 -1.89 -14.15
CA LEU A 204 4.61 -0.72 -14.99
C LEU A 204 6.10 -0.36 -15.05
N THR A 205 6.51 0.11 -16.21
CA THR A 205 7.86 0.68 -16.41
C THR A 205 7.97 2.08 -15.80
N LEU A 206 9.20 2.54 -15.54
CA LEU A 206 9.45 3.89 -15.02
C LEU A 206 8.81 5.01 -15.88
N PRO A 207 8.87 4.98 -17.24
CA PRO A 207 8.18 5.97 -18.08
C PRO A 207 6.66 5.99 -17.87
N GLN A 208 6.03 4.84 -17.62
CA GLN A 208 4.60 4.75 -17.34
C GLN A 208 4.26 5.35 -15.98
N PHE A 209 5.05 5.05 -14.94
CA PHE A 209 4.92 5.71 -13.63
C PHE A 209 5.14 7.23 -13.73
N ALA A 210 6.13 7.68 -14.51
CA ALA A 210 6.37 9.11 -14.73
C ALA A 210 5.14 9.83 -15.31
N SER A 211 4.45 9.19 -16.26
CA SER A 211 3.22 9.74 -16.86
C SER A 211 2.08 9.82 -15.84
N ILE A 212 1.94 8.82 -14.97
CA ILE A 212 0.96 8.85 -13.88
C ILE A 212 1.31 9.97 -12.91
N ARG A 213 2.58 10.06 -12.47
CA ARG A 213 3.05 11.10 -11.54
C ARG A 213 2.80 12.52 -12.04
N GLN A 214 2.94 12.76 -13.34
CA GLN A 214 2.68 14.07 -13.94
C GLN A 214 1.18 14.45 -13.86
N ALA A 215 0.29 13.47 -13.97
CA ALA A 215 -1.16 13.70 -14.03
C ALA A 215 -1.83 13.87 -12.68
N VAL A 216 -1.30 13.29 -11.59
CA VAL A 216 -1.94 13.28 -10.27
C VAL A 216 -1.07 13.98 -9.21
N ASP A 217 -1.70 14.49 -8.15
CA ASP A 217 -1.00 15.10 -7.02
C ASP A 217 -0.86 14.15 -5.81
N MET A 218 -1.81 13.25 -5.64
CA MET A 218 -1.78 12.25 -4.56
C MET A 218 -0.54 11.34 -4.62
N PRO A 219 -0.06 10.82 -3.50
CA PRO A 219 1.03 9.84 -3.44
C PRO A 219 0.74 8.60 -4.28
N LEU A 220 1.82 8.00 -4.83
CA LEU A 220 1.78 6.71 -5.52
C LEU A 220 2.29 5.61 -4.59
N ASP A 221 1.56 4.51 -4.49
CA ASP A 221 1.96 3.35 -3.72
C ASP A 221 2.57 2.31 -4.65
N LEU A 222 3.88 2.15 -4.59
CA LEU A 222 4.65 1.37 -5.55
C LEU A 222 5.03 0.03 -4.93
N HIS A 223 4.51 -1.07 -5.45
CA HIS A 223 5.00 -2.38 -5.05
C HIS A 223 6.47 -2.52 -5.45
N ILE A 224 7.31 -2.83 -4.48
CA ILE A 224 8.75 -3.02 -4.70
C ILE A 224 9.13 -4.50 -4.68
N ILE A 225 8.32 -5.30 -4.03
CA ILE A 225 8.43 -6.76 -4.03
C ILE A 225 7.03 -7.37 -4.00
N LEU A 226 6.82 -8.36 -4.87
CA LEU A 226 5.69 -9.28 -4.90
C LEU A 226 6.25 -10.69 -5.00
N THR A 227 5.85 -11.59 -4.10
CA THR A 227 6.40 -12.95 -4.08
C THR A 227 5.64 -13.89 -5.01
N GLU A 228 4.32 -13.76 -5.09
CA GLU A 228 3.46 -14.61 -5.93
C GLU A 228 2.40 -13.84 -6.71
N SER A 229 1.85 -12.77 -6.14
CA SER A 229 0.83 -11.96 -6.81
C SER A 229 1.39 -11.35 -8.10
N PHE A 230 0.56 -11.23 -9.12
CA PHE A 230 0.94 -10.64 -10.42
C PHE A 230 2.20 -11.25 -11.04
N GLY A 231 2.46 -12.55 -10.79
CA GLY A 231 3.58 -13.28 -11.34
C GLY A 231 4.89 -13.18 -10.54
N GLY A 232 4.91 -12.43 -9.47
CA GLY A 232 6.08 -12.22 -8.60
C GLY A 232 7.19 -11.39 -9.26
N TYR A 233 7.78 -10.48 -8.51
CA TYR A 233 8.97 -9.73 -8.92
C TYR A 233 9.63 -9.04 -7.73
N MET A 234 10.86 -8.56 -7.93
CA MET A 234 11.62 -7.77 -6.96
C MET A 234 12.34 -6.64 -7.69
N ARG A 235 12.07 -5.40 -7.26
CA ARG A 235 12.55 -4.15 -7.92
C ARG A 235 13.44 -3.31 -7.00
N PHE A 236 14.17 -3.92 -6.08
CA PHE A 236 14.96 -3.20 -5.06
C PHE A 236 15.97 -2.22 -5.69
N TYR A 237 16.64 -2.63 -6.75
CA TYR A 237 17.62 -1.78 -7.43
C TYR A 237 17.00 -0.70 -8.32
N GLU A 238 15.70 -0.74 -8.57
CA GLU A 238 14.97 0.37 -9.21
C GLU A 238 14.50 1.42 -8.20
N ALA A 239 14.55 1.14 -6.90
CA ALA A 239 14.03 2.02 -5.86
C ALA A 239 14.60 3.45 -5.90
N PRO A 240 15.89 3.70 -6.18
CA PRO A 240 16.42 5.04 -6.30
C PRO A 240 15.76 5.85 -7.43
N ASP A 241 15.62 5.26 -8.62
CA ASP A 241 14.94 5.89 -9.75
C ASP A 241 13.43 6.04 -9.50
N MET A 242 12.78 5.05 -8.88
CA MET A 242 11.38 5.16 -8.48
C MET A 242 11.17 6.30 -7.47
N ALA A 243 12.03 6.45 -6.46
CA ALA A 243 11.99 7.57 -5.52
C ALA A 243 12.12 8.91 -6.25
N ARG A 244 13.05 9.02 -7.20
CA ARG A 244 13.30 10.22 -7.98
C ARG A 244 12.11 10.60 -8.87
N VAL A 245 11.56 9.64 -9.60
CA VAL A 245 10.55 9.88 -10.64
C VAL A 245 9.14 9.96 -10.06
N CYS A 246 8.84 9.19 -9.01
CA CYS A 246 7.48 8.99 -8.52
C CYS A 246 7.15 9.75 -7.23
N ALA A 247 8.09 10.47 -6.62
CA ALA A 247 7.83 11.20 -5.37
C ALA A 247 6.60 12.13 -5.47
N PRO A 248 5.79 12.27 -4.39
CA PRO A 248 5.84 11.50 -3.18
C PRO A 248 5.31 10.07 -3.40
N CYS A 249 6.00 9.09 -2.84
CA CYS A 249 5.59 7.70 -3.03
C CYS A 249 5.79 6.85 -1.77
N TYR A 250 5.01 5.77 -1.66
CA TYR A 250 5.24 4.70 -0.71
C TYR A 250 5.90 3.52 -1.41
N PHE A 251 6.97 3.00 -0.84
CA PHE A 251 7.48 1.68 -1.21
C PHE A 251 6.69 0.63 -0.45
N LYS A 252 5.92 -0.14 -1.20
CA LYS A 252 5.00 -1.13 -0.68
C LYS A 252 5.59 -2.51 -0.74
N ILE A 253 5.61 -3.18 0.41
CA ILE A 253 6.04 -4.55 0.56
C ILE A 253 4.80 -5.44 0.64
N GLU A 254 4.74 -6.41 -0.28
CA GLU A 254 3.61 -7.33 -0.39
C GLU A 254 3.30 -8.04 0.93
N PRO A 255 2.02 -8.37 1.15
CA PRO A 255 1.62 -9.16 2.30
C PRO A 255 2.28 -10.55 2.38
N GLY A 256 2.66 -11.16 1.28
CA GLY A 256 3.15 -12.54 1.20
C GLY A 256 2.27 -13.41 0.31
N PRO A 257 2.48 -14.75 0.24
CA PRO A 257 1.75 -15.61 -0.68
C PRO A 257 0.23 -15.50 -0.43
N ALA A 258 -0.43 -14.76 -1.29
CA ALA A 258 -1.85 -14.47 -1.25
C ALA A 258 -2.54 -14.94 -2.53
N CYS A 259 -2.04 -16.02 -3.14
CA CYS A 259 -2.60 -16.49 -4.40
C CYS A 259 -4.01 -17.03 -4.19
N ALA A 260 -4.99 -16.22 -4.57
CA ALA A 260 -6.39 -16.66 -4.61
C ALA A 260 -6.60 -17.86 -5.54
N ALA A 261 -5.80 -17.97 -6.60
CA ALA A 261 -5.90 -19.03 -7.58
C ALA A 261 -5.47 -20.41 -7.04
N THR A 262 -4.53 -20.46 -6.11
CA THR A 262 -4.06 -21.73 -5.53
C THR A 262 -4.74 -22.09 -4.21
N GLY A 263 -5.59 -21.22 -3.67
CA GLY A 263 -6.21 -21.42 -2.35
C GLY A 263 -5.24 -21.33 -1.18
N ALA A 264 -3.96 -21.06 -1.44
CA ALA A 264 -2.89 -20.97 -0.45
C ALA A 264 -2.79 -19.56 0.18
N ALA A 265 -3.91 -18.88 0.37
CA ALA A 265 -3.92 -17.54 0.92
C ALA A 265 -3.43 -17.54 2.38
N LEU A 266 -2.30 -16.93 2.62
CA LEU A 266 -1.72 -16.67 3.94
C LEU A 266 -2.65 -15.92 4.90
N TYR A 267 -3.66 -15.24 4.34
CA TYR A 267 -4.58 -14.40 5.11
C TYR A 267 -5.90 -15.10 5.42
N LYS A 268 -5.91 -16.41 5.45
CA LYS A 268 -7.05 -17.16 5.95
C LYS A 268 -7.12 -17.06 7.48
N PRO A 269 -8.32 -17.02 8.08
CA PRO A 269 -8.48 -16.89 9.55
C PRO A 269 -7.76 -17.97 10.37
N TRP A 270 -7.45 -19.10 9.75
CA TRP A 270 -6.78 -20.25 10.40
C TRP A 270 -5.24 -20.23 10.25
N VAL A 271 -4.65 -19.23 9.59
CA VAL A 271 -3.19 -19.11 9.53
C VAL A 271 -2.66 -18.66 10.89
N SER A 272 -1.57 -19.29 11.31
CA SER A 272 -0.93 -18.97 12.59
C SER A 272 -0.52 -17.49 12.67
N PRO A 273 -0.93 -16.74 13.71
CA PRO A 273 -0.44 -15.38 13.93
C PRO A 273 1.08 -15.30 14.05
N GLN A 274 1.73 -16.35 14.60
CA GLN A 274 3.19 -16.42 14.69
C GLN A 274 3.86 -16.40 13.32
N MET A 275 3.36 -17.16 12.36
CA MET A 275 3.88 -17.19 11.00
C MET A 275 3.76 -15.80 10.33
N LEU A 276 2.63 -15.13 10.53
CA LEU A 276 2.42 -13.78 10.01
C LEU A 276 3.33 -12.76 10.70
N ALA A 277 3.60 -12.93 12.00
CA ALA A 277 4.52 -12.09 12.77
C ALA A 277 5.97 -12.24 12.24
N ASP A 278 6.42 -13.47 11.98
CA ASP A 278 7.74 -13.73 11.42
C ASP A 278 7.89 -13.10 10.02
N TRP A 279 6.85 -13.19 9.19
CA TRP A 279 6.79 -12.46 7.93
C TRP A 279 6.80 -10.93 8.10
N GLY A 280 6.13 -10.42 9.12
CA GLY A 280 6.15 -9.00 9.48
C GLY A 280 7.57 -8.50 9.73
N ARG A 281 8.36 -9.25 10.51
CA ARG A 281 9.78 -8.93 10.78
C ARG A 281 10.64 -8.93 9.51
N GLU A 282 10.45 -9.93 8.64
CA GLU A 282 11.17 -9.98 7.35
C GLU A 282 10.85 -8.77 6.46
N LYS A 283 9.60 -8.30 6.46
CA LYS A 283 9.21 -7.11 5.69
C LYS A 283 9.86 -5.83 6.21
N VAL A 284 10.03 -5.69 7.51
CA VAL A 284 10.80 -4.56 8.09
C VAL A 284 12.26 -4.62 7.65
N LYS A 285 12.86 -5.80 7.60
CA LYS A 285 14.22 -5.98 7.04
C LYS A 285 14.27 -5.58 5.57
N TYR A 286 13.27 -5.94 4.77
CA TYR A 286 13.22 -5.51 3.36
C TYR A 286 13.10 -4.00 3.22
N ALA A 287 12.30 -3.35 4.06
CA ALA A 287 12.23 -1.89 4.10
C ALA A 287 13.60 -1.25 4.38
N GLN A 288 14.37 -1.81 5.31
CA GLN A 288 15.73 -1.36 5.59
C GLN A 288 16.64 -1.51 4.37
N ILE A 289 16.64 -2.67 3.71
CA ILE A 289 17.46 -2.92 2.52
C ILE A 289 17.11 -1.93 1.39
N ILE A 290 15.82 -1.69 1.16
CA ILE A 290 15.38 -0.72 0.15
C ILE A 290 15.88 0.68 0.50
N HIS A 291 15.75 1.09 1.76
CA HIS A 291 16.25 2.37 2.24
C HIS A 291 17.77 2.52 2.03
N GLU A 292 18.55 1.51 2.39
CA GLU A 292 20.01 1.49 2.20
C GLU A 292 20.37 1.63 0.73
N ILE A 293 19.72 0.90 -0.18
CA ILE A 293 19.94 1.02 -1.62
C ILE A 293 19.62 2.43 -2.14
N ILE A 294 18.54 3.05 -1.67
CA ILE A 294 18.19 4.42 -2.05
C ILE A 294 19.28 5.38 -1.56
N GLN A 295 19.68 5.30 -0.29
CA GLN A 295 20.67 6.21 0.30
C GLN A 295 22.06 6.07 -0.35
N GLU A 296 22.43 4.86 -0.76
CA GLU A 296 23.71 4.63 -1.47
C GLU A 296 23.72 5.20 -2.90
N ASN A 297 22.57 5.25 -3.58
CA ASN A 297 22.51 5.55 -5.03
C ASN A 297 21.78 6.86 -5.37
N PHE A 298 20.95 7.38 -4.46
CA PHE A 298 20.27 8.66 -4.59
C PHE A 298 20.09 9.29 -3.19
N PRO A 299 21.19 9.76 -2.57
CA PRO A 299 21.20 10.26 -1.18
C PRO A 299 20.36 11.52 -0.94
N GLU A 300 20.00 12.26 -2.01
CA GLU A 300 19.12 13.42 -1.93
C GLU A 300 17.67 13.02 -1.59
N ALA A 301 17.27 11.79 -1.90
CA ALA A 301 15.93 11.32 -1.56
C ALA A 301 15.85 11.05 -0.06
N THR A 302 15.13 11.91 0.64
CA THR A 302 14.87 11.76 2.07
C THR A 302 13.62 10.92 2.33
N MET A 303 13.66 10.09 3.35
CA MET A 303 12.51 9.37 3.89
C MET A 303 11.88 10.18 5.03
N SER A 304 10.54 10.12 5.18
CA SER A 304 9.86 10.68 6.35
C SER A 304 10.39 10.10 7.67
N GLY A 305 10.36 10.90 8.73
CA GLY A 305 10.59 10.41 10.09
C GLY A 305 9.40 9.59 10.62
N VAL A 306 9.45 9.20 11.88
CA VAL A 306 8.36 8.47 12.56
C VAL A 306 7.13 9.37 12.70
N GLY A 307 5.99 8.90 12.20
CA GLY A 307 4.68 9.50 12.40
C GLY A 307 4.55 10.96 11.96
N PRO A 308 4.83 11.30 10.68
CA PRO A 308 4.54 12.64 10.18
C PRO A 308 3.05 13.00 10.35
N ALA A 309 2.77 14.29 10.48
CA ALA A 309 1.46 14.79 10.91
C ALA A 309 0.31 14.55 9.92
N ASP A 310 0.63 14.26 8.67
CA ASP A 310 -0.34 14.02 7.60
C ASP A 310 -0.76 12.55 7.46
N LEU A 311 -0.24 11.65 8.31
CA LEU A 311 -0.68 10.26 8.34
C LEU A 311 -2.07 10.13 8.98
N ALA A 312 -2.91 9.27 8.40
CA ALA A 312 -4.20 8.86 8.97
C ALA A 312 -4.01 7.84 10.12
N ILE A 313 -3.30 8.28 11.15
CA ILE A 313 -3.05 7.50 12.37
C ILE A 313 -4.39 7.26 13.07
N PRO A 314 -4.67 6.06 13.58
CA PRO A 314 -5.87 5.80 14.36
C PRO A 314 -6.02 6.74 15.56
N LYS A 315 -7.27 7.06 15.90
CA LYS A 315 -7.68 7.92 17.05
C LYS A 315 -8.63 7.10 17.92
N PRO A 316 -8.11 6.11 18.71
CA PRO A 316 -8.89 5.19 19.53
C PRO A 316 -9.66 5.87 20.65
#